data_e40f5a119c61e6170087a70b3de5cccf
#
_entry.id   e40f5a119c61e6170087a70b3de5cccf
#
_cell.length_a   1.000
_cell.length_b   1.000
_cell.length_c   1.000
_cell.angle_alpha   90.00
_cell.angle_beta   90.00
_cell.angle_gamma   90.00
#
_symmetry.space_group_name_H-M   'P 1'
#
loop_
_entity.id
_entity.type
_entity.pdbx_description
1 polymer ?
#
loop_
_entity_poly.entity_id
_entity_poly.type
_entity_poly.pdbx_seq_one_letter_code
_entity_poly.pdbx_strand_id
1 'polypeptide(L)'
;MRCNFNLASKEEILASLKAQQATAKPVEGFEAMLALSDYDYLESLEAFQKGWIQVQDISSALVGELAAPKKDSYVMDVCAAPGGKSLHIADKLQGTGCVEARDLTYQKVALIEENASRMGTVNVKAVQWDATEFDPASENKADLVIADLPCSGLGIIGRKPDIKYHTTEENLKELAKLQREILSVVWKYVKPGGRLIYSTCTINKEENAENARWITENLPFKPEDLTEAFPLKGEAFAGLKENTYPGADLKNGQIQILAGIHPFEDFDGFFISVFKREA
;
A
#
# COMPACT_ATOMS: atom_id res chain seq x y z
N MET A 1 8.57 -4.44 -9.34
CA MET A 1 7.39 -4.52 -10.24
C MET A 1 6.44 -5.56 -9.74
N ARG A 2 5.15 -5.30 -9.75
CA ARG A 2 4.10 -6.28 -9.44
C ARG A 2 3.53 -6.86 -10.74
N CYS A 3 3.37 -8.18 -10.78
CA CYS A 3 2.73 -8.90 -11.89
C CYS A 3 1.21 -8.90 -11.72
N ASN A 4 0.48 -8.80 -12.84
CA ASN A 4 -0.96 -8.95 -12.92
C ASN A 4 -1.31 -10.32 -13.52
N PHE A 5 -1.49 -11.30 -12.66
CA PHE A 5 -1.79 -12.68 -13.09
C PHE A 5 -3.25 -12.87 -13.57
N ASN A 6 -4.08 -11.83 -13.53
CA ASN A 6 -5.38 -11.85 -14.18
C ASN A 6 -5.28 -11.67 -15.70
N LEU A 7 -4.14 -11.13 -16.20
CA LEU A 7 -3.93 -10.84 -17.62
C LEU A 7 -2.94 -11.79 -18.29
N ALA A 8 -1.93 -12.28 -17.60
CA ALA A 8 -0.90 -13.15 -18.15
C ALA A 8 -0.31 -14.05 -17.06
N SER A 9 0.10 -15.26 -17.45
CA SER A 9 0.83 -16.15 -16.56
C SER A 9 2.22 -15.63 -16.24
N LYS A 10 2.82 -16.13 -15.17
CA LYS A 10 4.21 -15.78 -14.80
C LYS A 10 5.19 -16.10 -15.90
N GLU A 11 4.98 -17.23 -16.57
CA GLU A 11 5.81 -17.73 -17.66
C GLU A 11 5.74 -16.78 -18.87
N GLU A 12 4.55 -16.29 -19.24
CA GLU A 12 4.37 -15.34 -20.34
C GLU A 12 5.03 -13.99 -20.02
N ILE A 13 4.87 -13.49 -18.79
CA ILE A 13 5.52 -12.24 -18.34
C ILE A 13 7.04 -12.39 -18.44
N LEU A 14 7.61 -13.44 -17.87
CA LEU A 14 9.05 -13.69 -17.90
C LEU A 14 9.59 -13.87 -19.31
N ALA A 15 8.85 -14.56 -20.19
CA ALA A 15 9.22 -14.76 -21.59
C ALA A 15 9.25 -13.42 -22.35
N SER A 16 8.24 -12.57 -22.17
CA SER A 16 8.16 -11.24 -22.77
C SER A 16 9.32 -10.34 -22.32
N LEU A 17 9.61 -10.27 -21.02
CA LEU A 17 10.71 -9.51 -20.46
C LEU A 17 12.07 -9.99 -21.00
N LYS A 18 12.29 -11.31 -21.03
CA LYS A 18 13.52 -11.91 -21.57
C LYS A 18 13.71 -11.62 -23.05
N ALA A 19 12.64 -11.66 -23.87
CA ALA A 19 12.70 -11.36 -25.28
C ALA A 19 13.16 -9.92 -25.57
N GLN A 20 12.92 -9.01 -24.63
CA GLN A 20 13.35 -7.61 -24.66
C GLN A 20 14.63 -7.37 -23.84
N GLN A 21 15.37 -8.44 -23.49
CA GLN A 21 16.65 -8.39 -22.76
C GLN A 21 16.57 -7.83 -21.32
N ALA A 22 15.37 -7.64 -20.78
CA ALA A 22 15.21 -7.24 -19.39
C ALA A 22 15.48 -8.43 -18.46
N THR A 23 16.20 -8.17 -17.37
CA THR A 23 16.44 -9.15 -16.31
C THR A 23 15.33 -9.06 -15.27
N ALA A 24 14.69 -10.19 -14.95
CA ALA A 24 13.62 -10.27 -13.96
C ALA A 24 13.96 -11.32 -12.90
N LYS A 25 14.01 -10.94 -11.63
CA LYS A 25 14.27 -11.82 -10.49
C LYS A 25 13.04 -11.84 -9.57
N PRO A 26 12.55 -13.04 -9.17
CA PRO A 26 11.51 -13.13 -8.15
C PRO A 26 11.95 -12.47 -6.85
N VAL A 27 11.01 -11.78 -6.17
CA VAL A 27 11.23 -11.23 -4.84
C VAL A 27 10.80 -12.25 -3.80
N GLU A 28 11.69 -12.59 -2.87
CA GLU A 28 11.42 -13.55 -1.82
C GLU A 28 10.21 -13.14 -0.98
N GLY A 29 9.36 -14.10 -0.65
CA GLY A 29 8.14 -13.87 0.12
C GLY A 29 6.94 -13.35 -0.68
N PHE A 30 7.12 -12.92 -1.94
CA PHE A 30 6.06 -12.41 -2.80
C PHE A 30 5.90 -13.25 -4.07
N GLU A 31 4.70 -13.77 -4.29
CA GLU A 31 4.41 -14.53 -5.51
C GLU A 31 4.39 -13.65 -6.76
N ALA A 32 3.82 -12.44 -6.62
CA ALA A 32 3.55 -11.54 -7.73
C ALA A 32 4.59 -10.42 -7.90
N MET A 33 5.73 -10.45 -7.21
CA MET A 33 6.73 -9.38 -7.32
C MET A 33 7.98 -9.85 -8.05
N LEU A 34 8.47 -8.97 -8.95
CA LEU A 34 9.73 -9.12 -9.67
C LEU A 34 10.60 -7.89 -9.48
N ALA A 35 11.88 -8.08 -9.19
CA ALA A 35 12.90 -7.06 -9.34
C ALA A 35 13.37 -7.04 -10.80
N LEU A 36 13.24 -5.89 -11.47
CA LEU A 36 13.65 -5.70 -12.87
C LEU A 36 14.92 -4.87 -12.96
N SER A 37 15.81 -5.27 -13.88
CA SER A 37 17.00 -4.53 -14.31
C SER A 37 17.27 -4.73 -15.80
N ASP A 38 18.29 -4.05 -16.32
CA ASP A 38 18.80 -4.22 -17.67
C ASP A 38 17.75 -3.92 -18.76
N TYR A 39 16.97 -2.85 -18.59
CA TYR A 39 16.04 -2.33 -19.60
C TYR A 39 16.24 -0.82 -19.78
N ASP A 40 16.02 -0.32 -21.00
CA ASP A 40 16.23 1.11 -21.32
C ASP A 40 15.09 1.98 -20.78
N TYR A 41 13.86 1.70 -21.21
CA TYR A 41 12.65 2.43 -20.84
C TYR A 41 11.55 1.48 -20.45
N LEU A 42 10.94 1.73 -19.33
CA LEU A 42 9.84 0.89 -18.83
C LEU A 42 8.67 0.84 -19.81
N GLU A 43 8.33 1.99 -20.37
CA GLU A 43 7.20 2.14 -21.30
C GLU A 43 7.43 1.41 -22.64
N SER A 44 8.67 1.02 -22.97
CA SER A 44 8.98 0.21 -24.14
C SER A 44 8.76 -1.29 -23.92
N LEU A 45 8.63 -1.73 -22.67
CA LEU A 45 8.40 -3.13 -22.34
C LEU A 45 6.98 -3.54 -22.70
N GLU A 46 6.83 -4.57 -23.53
CA GLU A 46 5.53 -5.12 -23.92
C GLU A 46 4.67 -5.53 -22.71
N ALA A 47 5.30 -6.17 -21.72
CA ALA A 47 4.64 -6.54 -20.47
C ALA A 47 4.07 -5.34 -19.72
N PHE A 48 4.73 -4.17 -19.76
CA PHE A 48 4.22 -2.93 -19.17
C PHE A 48 3.07 -2.34 -19.99
N GLN A 49 3.24 -2.23 -21.31
CA GLN A 49 2.22 -1.71 -22.23
C GLN A 49 0.91 -2.50 -22.15
N LYS A 50 1.01 -3.84 -22.04
CA LYS A 50 -0.13 -4.74 -21.90
C LYS A 50 -0.75 -4.79 -20.49
N GLY A 51 -0.21 -4.03 -19.53
CA GLY A 51 -0.68 -4.03 -18.16
C GLY A 51 -0.36 -5.30 -17.36
N TRP A 52 0.52 -6.17 -17.89
CA TRP A 52 0.94 -7.40 -17.23
C TRP A 52 1.83 -7.15 -16.01
N ILE A 53 2.52 -5.98 -16.01
CA ILE A 53 3.31 -5.51 -14.88
C ILE A 53 2.97 -4.07 -14.51
N GLN A 54 3.07 -3.76 -13.21
CA GLN A 54 2.86 -2.43 -12.63
C GLN A 54 4.04 -2.04 -11.76
N VAL A 55 4.44 -0.76 -11.84
CA VAL A 55 5.43 -0.21 -10.92
C VAL A 55 4.86 -0.20 -9.52
N GLN A 56 5.49 -0.94 -8.64
CA GLN A 56 5.15 -0.93 -7.22
C GLN A 56 6.40 -1.27 -6.41
N ASP A 57 6.62 -0.51 -5.35
CA ASP A 57 7.65 -0.84 -4.37
C ASP A 57 7.23 -2.06 -3.54
N ILE A 58 8.22 -2.82 -3.08
CA ILE A 58 7.99 -4.07 -2.33
C ILE A 58 7.28 -3.78 -1.01
N SER A 59 7.68 -2.72 -0.30
CA SER A 59 7.04 -2.30 0.96
C SER A 59 5.59 -1.88 0.73
N SER A 60 5.33 -1.16 -0.36
CA SER A 60 3.98 -0.77 -0.77
C SER A 60 3.12 -1.99 -1.17
N ALA A 61 3.74 -3.03 -1.78
CA ALA A 61 3.04 -4.26 -2.14
C ALA A 61 2.57 -5.03 -0.89
N LEU A 62 3.31 -4.95 0.22
CA LEU A 62 2.92 -5.58 1.47
C LEU A 62 1.57 -5.09 2.01
N VAL A 63 1.20 -3.82 1.75
CA VAL A 63 -0.14 -3.30 2.08
C VAL A 63 -1.23 -4.09 1.36
N GLY A 64 -1.05 -4.36 0.06
CA GLY A 64 -1.99 -5.15 -0.74
C GLY A 64 -2.06 -6.61 -0.29
N GLU A 65 -0.92 -7.19 0.15
CA GLU A 65 -0.91 -8.54 0.71
C GLU A 65 -1.67 -8.61 2.05
N LEU A 66 -1.43 -7.65 2.95
CA LEU A 66 -2.12 -7.55 4.24
C LEU A 66 -3.60 -7.18 4.09
N ALA A 67 -3.97 -6.44 3.04
CA ALA A 67 -5.35 -6.12 2.72
C ALA A 67 -6.20 -7.39 2.59
N ALA A 68 -5.70 -8.40 1.89
CA ALA A 68 -6.35 -9.70 1.69
C ALA A 68 -7.87 -9.57 1.53
N PRO A 69 -8.37 -8.77 0.56
CA PRO A 69 -9.80 -8.48 0.44
C PRO A 69 -10.59 -9.76 0.16
N LYS A 70 -11.75 -9.87 0.77
CA LYS A 70 -12.68 -10.97 0.44
C LYS A 70 -13.35 -10.70 -0.91
N LYS A 71 -13.79 -11.75 -1.58
CA LYS A 71 -14.60 -11.62 -2.78
C LYS A 71 -15.80 -10.66 -2.51
N ASP A 72 -16.12 -9.87 -3.51
CA ASP A 72 -17.22 -8.87 -3.49
C ASP A 72 -17.04 -7.73 -2.46
N SER A 73 -15.86 -7.59 -1.82
CA SER A 73 -15.61 -6.48 -0.90
C SER A 73 -15.68 -5.11 -1.58
N TYR A 74 -16.22 -4.14 -0.85
CA TYR A 74 -16.09 -2.73 -1.18
C TYR A 74 -14.89 -2.15 -0.40
N VAL A 75 -13.88 -1.71 -1.13
CA VAL A 75 -12.64 -1.16 -0.59
C VAL A 75 -12.55 0.33 -0.95
N MET A 76 -12.12 1.15 -0.02
CA MET A 76 -11.85 2.57 -0.26
C MET A 76 -10.38 2.86 0.02
N ASP A 77 -9.69 3.45 -0.95
CA ASP A 77 -8.32 3.97 -0.82
C ASP A 77 -8.40 5.51 -0.86
N VAL A 78 -8.08 6.17 0.24
CA VAL A 78 -8.41 7.59 0.45
C VAL A 78 -7.34 8.57 -0.03
N CYS A 79 -6.13 8.08 -0.36
CA CYS A 79 -5.03 8.86 -0.93
C CYS A 79 -4.30 8.00 -1.98
N ALA A 80 -5.03 7.60 -3.02
CA ALA A 80 -4.72 6.45 -3.85
C ALA A 80 -3.62 6.66 -4.90
N ALA A 81 -3.41 7.89 -5.37
CA ALA A 81 -2.53 8.13 -6.52
C ALA A 81 -1.07 7.71 -6.28
N PRO A 82 -0.45 7.11 -7.28
CA PRO A 82 -0.90 6.87 -8.67
C PRO A 82 -1.71 5.58 -8.88
N GLY A 83 -2.23 4.94 -7.84
CA GLY A 83 -3.11 3.78 -7.92
C GLY A 83 -2.46 2.43 -7.60
N GLY A 84 -1.19 2.38 -7.24
CA GLY A 84 -0.46 1.12 -7.06
C GLY A 84 -1.12 0.16 -6.05
N LYS A 85 -1.58 0.66 -4.89
CA LYS A 85 -2.27 -0.14 -3.86
C LYS A 85 -3.69 -0.49 -4.28
N SER A 86 -4.45 0.48 -4.78
CA SER A 86 -5.81 0.28 -5.29
C SER A 86 -5.88 -0.79 -6.36
N LEU A 87 -4.97 -0.73 -7.37
CA LEU A 87 -4.90 -1.71 -8.45
C LEU A 87 -4.46 -3.09 -7.96
N HIS A 88 -3.55 -3.15 -6.97
CA HIS A 88 -3.17 -4.42 -6.35
C HIS A 88 -4.38 -5.10 -5.68
N ILE A 89 -5.16 -4.33 -4.94
CA ILE A 89 -6.37 -4.84 -4.27
C ILE A 89 -7.42 -5.25 -5.31
N ALA A 90 -7.59 -4.48 -6.39
CA ALA A 90 -8.50 -4.79 -7.48
C ALA A 90 -8.12 -6.12 -8.18
N ASP A 91 -6.82 -6.37 -8.37
CA ASP A 91 -6.34 -7.64 -8.92
C ASP A 91 -6.65 -8.83 -7.99
N LYS A 92 -6.50 -8.64 -6.67
CA LYS A 92 -6.86 -9.66 -5.67
C LYS A 92 -8.36 -9.94 -5.61
N LEU A 93 -9.20 -8.98 -5.94
CA LEU A 93 -10.65 -9.14 -6.06
C LEU A 93 -11.07 -9.88 -7.34
N GLN A 94 -10.17 -10.06 -8.31
CA GLN A 94 -10.42 -10.83 -9.55
C GLN A 94 -11.69 -10.38 -10.29
N GLY A 95 -11.87 -9.07 -10.44
CA GLY A 95 -13.02 -8.47 -11.11
C GLY A 95 -14.31 -8.45 -10.30
N THR A 96 -14.32 -8.94 -9.07
CA THR A 96 -15.47 -8.82 -8.14
C THR A 96 -15.32 -7.60 -7.24
N GLY A 97 -16.40 -7.23 -6.53
CA GLY A 97 -16.37 -6.09 -5.63
C GLY A 97 -16.06 -4.76 -6.32
N CYS A 98 -15.56 -3.80 -5.54
CA CYS A 98 -15.22 -2.48 -6.05
C CYS A 98 -14.11 -1.86 -5.19
N VAL A 99 -13.13 -1.22 -5.83
CA VAL A 99 -12.15 -0.34 -5.18
C VAL A 99 -12.46 1.09 -5.57
N GLU A 100 -12.93 1.91 -4.63
CA GLU A 100 -13.04 3.34 -4.83
C GLU A 100 -11.72 4.01 -4.42
N ALA A 101 -10.99 4.48 -5.42
CA ALA A 101 -9.68 5.10 -5.31
C ALA A 101 -9.83 6.63 -5.34
N ARG A 102 -9.65 7.27 -4.18
CA ARG A 102 -9.81 8.72 -4.01
C ARG A 102 -8.47 9.43 -3.96
N ASP A 103 -8.40 10.63 -4.53
CA ASP A 103 -7.27 11.54 -4.29
C ASP A 103 -7.72 13.00 -4.43
N LEU A 104 -6.90 13.91 -3.88
CA LEU A 104 -7.23 15.32 -3.71
C LEU A 104 -7.40 16.09 -5.03
N THR A 105 -6.56 15.81 -6.04
CA THR A 105 -6.51 16.62 -7.27
C THR A 105 -6.89 15.82 -8.50
N TYR A 106 -7.49 16.51 -9.47
CA TYR A 106 -7.85 15.91 -10.76
C TYR A 106 -6.64 15.24 -11.45
N GLN A 107 -5.46 15.87 -11.40
CA GLN A 107 -4.24 15.32 -12.01
C GLN A 107 -3.86 13.98 -11.38
N LYS A 108 -4.01 13.83 -10.07
CA LYS A 108 -3.74 12.57 -9.37
C LYS A 108 -4.80 11.51 -9.69
N VAL A 109 -6.06 11.90 -9.79
CA VAL A 109 -7.14 11.00 -10.21
C VAL A 109 -6.91 10.50 -11.64
N ALA A 110 -6.51 11.37 -12.57
CA ALA A 110 -6.17 10.99 -13.93
C ALA A 110 -5.06 9.93 -14.00
N LEU A 111 -4.05 9.99 -13.12
CA LEU A 111 -3.01 8.95 -13.03
C LEU A 111 -3.57 7.59 -12.60
N ILE A 112 -4.56 7.58 -11.71
CA ILE A 112 -5.24 6.34 -11.30
C ILE A 112 -6.01 5.76 -12.48
N GLU A 113 -6.76 6.60 -13.21
CA GLU A 113 -7.54 6.19 -14.38
C GLU A 113 -6.66 5.65 -15.50
N GLU A 114 -5.54 6.33 -15.79
CA GLU A 114 -4.56 5.90 -16.79
C GLU A 114 -4.00 4.51 -16.46
N ASN A 115 -3.54 4.30 -15.23
CA ASN A 115 -3.01 3.02 -14.79
C ASN A 115 -4.10 1.92 -14.78
N ALA A 116 -5.31 2.23 -14.33
CA ALA A 116 -6.43 1.28 -14.35
C ALA A 116 -6.79 0.86 -15.79
N SER A 117 -6.84 1.83 -16.71
CA SER A 117 -7.08 1.57 -18.14
C SER A 117 -5.99 0.71 -18.75
N ARG A 118 -4.70 1.04 -18.52
CA ARG A 118 -3.57 0.25 -19.03
C ARG A 118 -3.57 -1.19 -18.51
N MET A 119 -3.96 -1.38 -17.26
CA MET A 119 -4.05 -2.71 -16.64
C MET A 119 -5.37 -3.43 -16.91
N GLY A 120 -6.28 -2.84 -17.69
CA GLY A 120 -7.59 -3.44 -17.99
C GLY A 120 -8.45 -3.70 -16.75
N THR A 121 -8.25 -2.92 -15.68
CA THR A 121 -8.94 -3.12 -14.40
C THR A 121 -10.35 -2.52 -14.46
N VAL A 122 -11.37 -3.34 -14.28
CA VAL A 122 -12.79 -2.95 -14.45
C VAL A 122 -13.50 -2.61 -13.14
N ASN A 123 -12.93 -2.98 -12.01
CA ASN A 123 -13.51 -2.84 -10.67
C ASN A 123 -12.86 -1.73 -9.83
N VAL A 124 -12.18 -0.78 -10.47
CA VAL A 124 -11.65 0.44 -9.84
C VAL A 124 -12.46 1.64 -10.30
N LYS A 125 -12.87 2.48 -9.35
CA LYS A 125 -13.53 3.76 -9.56
C LYS A 125 -12.65 4.86 -8.99
N ALA A 126 -12.03 5.67 -9.84
CA ALA A 126 -11.26 6.82 -9.41
C ALA A 126 -12.18 8.02 -9.12
N VAL A 127 -11.93 8.72 -8.02
CA VAL A 127 -12.79 9.82 -7.53
C VAL A 127 -11.93 10.95 -6.99
N GLN A 128 -12.19 12.18 -7.40
CA GLN A 128 -11.60 13.34 -6.75
C GLN A 128 -12.32 13.63 -5.44
N TRP A 129 -11.58 13.58 -4.32
CA TRP A 129 -12.12 13.87 -3.00
C TRP A 129 -11.02 14.34 -2.05
N ASP A 130 -11.32 15.33 -1.23
CA ASP A 130 -10.46 15.72 -0.12
C ASP A 130 -10.71 14.77 1.08
N ALA A 131 -9.69 14.04 1.51
CA ALA A 131 -9.81 13.09 2.59
C ALA A 131 -10.09 13.73 3.97
N THR A 132 -9.92 15.05 4.10
CA THR A 132 -10.31 15.82 5.28
C THR A 132 -11.80 16.18 5.30
N GLU A 133 -12.51 15.98 4.19
CA GLU A 133 -13.94 16.26 4.07
C GLU A 133 -14.76 14.97 4.19
N PHE A 134 -15.77 15.00 5.06
CA PHE A 134 -16.65 13.85 5.26
C PHE A 134 -17.65 13.69 4.10
N ASP A 135 -17.71 12.49 3.55
CA ASP A 135 -18.74 12.07 2.58
C ASP A 135 -19.82 11.25 3.28
N PRO A 136 -21.00 11.84 3.55
CA PRO A 136 -22.09 11.11 4.20
C PRO A 136 -22.60 9.91 3.39
N ALA A 137 -22.44 9.95 2.06
CA ALA A 137 -22.84 8.85 1.20
C ALA A 137 -21.99 7.60 1.35
N SER A 138 -20.78 7.73 1.93
CA SER A 138 -19.83 6.63 2.13
C SER A 138 -19.81 6.08 3.56
N GLU A 139 -20.56 6.67 4.48
CA GLU A 139 -20.57 6.25 5.88
C GLU A 139 -20.90 4.76 6.07
N ASN A 140 -20.09 4.03 6.83
CA ASN A 140 -20.25 2.61 7.16
C ASN A 140 -20.37 1.66 5.95
N LYS A 141 -19.78 1.99 4.80
CA LYS A 141 -19.91 1.18 3.58
C LYS A 141 -18.70 0.29 3.30
N ALA A 142 -17.50 0.71 3.65
CA ALA A 142 -16.28 0.01 3.26
C ALA A 142 -16.01 -1.22 4.15
N ASP A 143 -15.78 -2.36 3.53
CA ASP A 143 -15.21 -3.55 4.18
C ASP A 143 -13.79 -3.30 4.64
N LEU A 144 -13.06 -2.48 3.87
CA LEU A 144 -11.69 -2.11 4.10
C LEU A 144 -11.46 -0.66 3.64
N VAL A 145 -10.82 0.13 4.50
CA VAL A 145 -10.25 1.44 4.12
C VAL A 145 -8.73 1.34 4.13
N ILE A 146 -8.10 1.80 3.05
CA ILE A 146 -6.67 2.04 2.96
C ILE A 146 -6.42 3.52 3.18
N ALA A 147 -5.62 3.83 4.19
CA ALA A 147 -5.17 5.18 4.53
C ALA A 147 -3.64 5.23 4.39
N ASP A 148 -3.16 5.22 3.13
CA ASP A 148 -1.75 5.46 2.79
C ASP A 148 -1.54 6.97 2.66
N LEU A 149 -1.27 7.61 3.80
CA LEU A 149 -1.45 9.05 3.93
C LEU A 149 -0.20 9.83 3.49
N PRO A 150 -0.39 11.09 3.06
CA PRO A 150 0.72 12.01 2.85
C PRO A 150 1.63 12.04 4.07
N CYS A 151 2.93 11.88 3.87
CA CYS A 151 3.92 11.76 4.92
C CYS A 151 5.25 12.42 4.52
N SER A 152 6.18 12.51 5.45
CA SER A 152 7.49 13.12 5.22
C SER A 152 8.37 12.38 4.20
N GLY A 153 8.09 11.12 3.92
CA GLY A 153 8.82 10.32 2.94
C GLY A 153 10.25 9.95 3.37
N LEU A 154 10.61 10.07 4.64
CA LEU A 154 11.96 9.76 5.14
C LEU A 154 12.38 8.32 4.87
N GLY A 155 11.43 7.40 4.68
CA GLY A 155 11.71 6.00 4.34
C GLY A 155 12.21 5.79 2.91
N ILE A 156 11.93 6.74 2.00
CA ILE A 156 12.32 6.67 0.59
C ILE A 156 13.43 7.66 0.20
N ILE A 157 14.14 8.18 1.18
CA ILE A 157 15.21 9.18 0.97
C ILE A 157 16.32 8.66 0.05
N GLY A 158 16.53 7.35 0.00
CA GLY A 158 17.47 6.72 -0.94
C GLY A 158 17.09 6.89 -2.41
N ARG A 159 15.79 7.00 -2.70
CA ARG A 159 15.24 7.23 -4.06
C ARG A 159 14.96 8.70 -4.33
N LYS A 160 14.64 9.47 -3.29
CA LYS A 160 14.32 10.90 -3.36
C LYS A 160 15.18 11.69 -2.37
N PRO A 161 16.47 11.89 -2.67
CA PRO A 161 17.40 12.50 -1.74
C PRO A 161 17.13 13.99 -1.44
N ASP A 162 16.29 14.65 -2.25
CA ASP A 162 15.81 16.00 -2.02
C ASP A 162 14.96 16.15 -0.77
N ILE A 163 14.30 15.09 -0.31
CA ILE A 163 13.50 15.06 0.93
C ILE A 163 14.30 15.61 2.12
N LYS A 164 15.58 15.24 2.26
CA LYS A 164 16.45 15.68 3.37
C LYS A 164 16.64 17.20 3.45
N TYR A 165 16.46 17.91 2.33
CA TYR A 165 16.63 19.38 2.28
C TYR A 165 15.38 20.14 2.62
N HIS A 166 14.20 19.48 2.56
CA HIS A 166 12.91 20.09 2.79
C HIS A 166 12.24 19.65 4.09
N THR A 167 12.81 18.66 4.79
CA THR A 167 12.26 18.15 6.04
C THR A 167 12.73 19.00 7.21
N THR A 168 11.76 19.58 7.94
CA THR A 168 11.98 20.30 9.19
C THR A 168 11.14 19.67 10.31
N GLU A 169 11.50 19.89 11.57
CA GLU A 169 10.72 19.40 12.71
C GLU A 169 9.26 19.92 12.67
N GLU A 170 9.06 21.15 12.23
CA GLU A 170 7.73 21.75 12.09
C GLU A 170 6.89 21.01 11.04
N ASN A 171 7.47 20.77 9.85
CA ASN A 171 6.78 20.03 8.79
C ASN A 171 6.41 18.59 9.24
N LEU A 172 7.26 17.93 10.03
CA LEU A 172 6.95 16.59 10.56
C LEU A 172 5.72 16.63 11.47
N LYS A 173 5.63 17.63 12.35
CA LYS A 173 4.48 17.83 13.25
C LYS A 173 3.19 18.17 12.48
N GLU A 174 3.31 19.03 11.46
CA GLU A 174 2.17 19.38 10.59
C GLU A 174 1.64 18.16 9.84
N LEU A 175 2.53 17.31 9.31
CA LEU A 175 2.13 16.08 8.62
C LEU A 175 1.45 15.09 9.57
N ALA A 176 1.99 14.87 10.77
CA ALA A 176 1.36 14.02 11.76
C ALA A 176 -0.03 14.53 12.17
N LYS A 177 -0.21 15.88 12.25
CA LYS A 177 -1.51 16.50 12.51
C LYS A 177 -2.47 16.30 11.34
N LEU A 178 -2.05 16.55 10.10
CA LEU A 178 -2.87 16.33 8.90
C LEU A 178 -3.33 14.88 8.81
N GLN A 179 -2.45 13.93 9.09
CA GLN A 179 -2.80 12.51 9.10
C GLN A 179 -3.91 12.20 10.11
N ARG A 180 -3.86 12.80 11.32
CA ARG A 180 -4.94 12.64 12.32
C ARG A 180 -6.24 13.33 11.89
N GLU A 181 -6.17 14.46 11.21
CA GLU A 181 -7.35 15.14 10.63
C GLU A 181 -8.02 14.22 9.61
N ILE A 182 -7.27 13.65 8.66
CA ILE A 182 -7.78 12.68 7.69
C ILE A 182 -8.38 11.45 8.41
N LEU A 183 -7.64 10.85 9.35
CA LEU A 183 -8.09 9.66 10.09
C LEU A 183 -9.38 9.92 10.86
N SER A 184 -9.58 11.13 11.41
CA SER A 184 -10.79 11.55 12.12
C SER A 184 -12.04 11.57 11.22
N VAL A 185 -11.84 11.61 9.90
CA VAL A 185 -12.91 11.56 8.89
C VAL A 185 -13.08 10.16 8.34
N VAL A 186 -12.01 9.57 7.79
CA VAL A 186 -12.08 8.37 6.95
C VAL A 186 -12.43 7.10 7.73
N TRP A 187 -12.20 7.05 9.03
CA TRP A 187 -12.61 5.94 9.87
C TRP A 187 -14.12 5.65 9.80
N LYS A 188 -14.94 6.70 9.59
CA LYS A 188 -16.39 6.60 9.50
C LYS A 188 -16.86 5.80 8.29
N TYR A 189 -16.02 5.68 7.27
CA TYR A 189 -16.32 4.90 6.06
C TYR A 189 -16.22 3.40 6.29
N VAL A 190 -15.37 2.96 7.24
CA VAL A 190 -15.24 1.54 7.60
C VAL A 190 -16.53 1.06 8.25
N LYS A 191 -17.14 0.01 7.75
CA LYS A 191 -18.33 -0.59 8.39
C LYS A 191 -17.98 -1.24 9.74
N PRO A 192 -18.91 -1.39 10.68
CA PRO A 192 -18.69 -2.18 11.90
C PRO A 192 -18.16 -3.58 11.55
N GLY A 193 -17.08 -4.00 12.21
CA GLY A 193 -16.36 -5.25 11.90
C GLY A 193 -15.49 -5.19 10.64
N GLY A 194 -15.44 -4.06 9.92
CA GLY A 194 -14.53 -3.82 8.80
C GLY A 194 -13.10 -3.51 9.27
N ARG A 195 -12.21 -3.27 8.32
CA ARG A 195 -10.77 -3.07 8.57
C ARG A 195 -10.30 -1.69 8.12
N LEU A 196 -9.30 -1.16 8.82
CA LEU A 196 -8.51 0.01 8.42
C LEU A 196 -7.05 -0.41 8.32
N ILE A 197 -6.41 -0.11 7.19
CA ILE A 197 -4.95 -0.20 7.06
C ILE A 197 -4.42 1.22 6.96
N TYR A 198 -3.60 1.59 7.94
CA TYR A 198 -2.85 2.83 7.95
C TYR A 198 -1.42 2.57 7.51
N SER A 199 -0.91 3.36 6.57
CA SER A 199 0.47 3.22 6.09
C SER A 199 1.11 4.54 5.71
N THR A 200 2.45 4.57 5.76
CA THR A 200 3.27 5.72 5.38
C THR A 200 4.61 5.24 4.81
N CYS A 201 5.19 5.98 3.87
CA CYS A 201 6.55 5.75 3.39
C CYS A 201 7.61 6.52 4.21
N THR A 202 7.43 6.61 5.53
CA THR A 202 8.38 7.27 6.43
C THR A 202 8.83 6.36 7.56
N ILE A 203 9.90 6.77 8.24
CA ILE A 203 10.42 6.13 9.46
C ILE A 203 10.20 7.01 10.70
N ASN A 204 9.48 8.13 10.55
CA ASN A 204 9.20 9.05 11.65
C ASN A 204 8.19 8.47 12.63
N LYS A 205 8.56 8.41 13.89
CA LYS A 205 7.75 7.83 14.97
C LYS A 205 6.42 8.58 15.19
N GLU A 206 6.42 9.91 15.07
CA GLU A 206 5.23 10.74 15.27
C GLU A 206 4.14 10.43 14.21
N GLU A 207 4.58 10.22 12.95
CA GLU A 207 3.71 9.84 11.84
C GLU A 207 3.32 8.37 11.87
N ASN A 208 4.04 7.51 12.57
CA ASN A 208 3.88 6.05 12.54
C ASN A 208 3.26 5.50 13.84
N ALA A 209 4.09 5.02 14.76
CA ALA A 209 3.63 4.34 15.99
C ALA A 209 2.79 5.25 16.89
N GLU A 210 3.04 6.56 16.90
CA GLU A 210 2.23 7.51 17.70
C GLU A 210 0.86 7.74 17.06
N ASN A 211 0.75 7.79 15.74
CA ASN A 211 -0.54 7.83 15.06
C ASN A 211 -1.30 6.51 15.18
N ALA A 212 -0.62 5.37 15.11
CA ALA A 212 -1.24 4.06 15.34
C ALA A 212 -1.82 3.96 16.76
N ARG A 213 -1.09 4.43 17.77
CA ARG A 213 -1.59 4.52 19.16
C ARG A 213 -2.77 5.47 19.23
N TRP A 214 -2.68 6.66 18.62
CA TRP A 214 -3.76 7.63 18.59
C TRP A 214 -5.06 7.06 17.99
N ILE A 215 -4.97 6.23 16.92
CA ILE A 215 -6.13 5.54 16.35
C ILE A 215 -6.82 4.68 17.41
N THR A 216 -6.07 3.88 18.17
CA THR A 216 -6.65 2.99 19.18
C THR A 216 -7.20 3.72 20.42
N GLU A 217 -6.66 4.89 20.74
CA GLU A 217 -7.09 5.70 21.89
C GLU A 217 -8.31 6.57 21.58
N ASN A 218 -8.51 6.98 20.32
CA ASN A 218 -9.48 8.01 19.93
C ASN A 218 -10.57 7.52 18.96
N LEU A 219 -10.37 6.40 18.28
CA LEU A 219 -11.29 5.87 17.29
C LEU A 219 -11.74 4.45 17.68
N PRO A 220 -12.90 3.95 17.22
CA PRO A 220 -13.45 2.67 17.61
C PRO A 220 -12.73 1.48 16.93
N PHE A 221 -11.42 1.40 17.10
CA PHE A 221 -10.58 0.37 16.50
C PHE A 221 -9.74 -0.37 17.52
N LYS A 222 -9.55 -1.66 17.25
CA LYS A 222 -8.53 -2.48 17.92
C LYS A 222 -7.47 -2.90 16.91
N PRO A 223 -6.20 -2.99 17.31
CA PRO A 223 -5.16 -3.59 16.49
C PRO A 223 -5.54 -5.02 16.10
N GLU A 224 -5.26 -5.40 14.85
CA GLU A 224 -5.46 -6.77 14.37
C GLU A 224 -4.17 -7.57 14.58
N ASP A 225 -4.23 -8.72 15.26
CA ASP A 225 -3.08 -9.61 15.41
C ASP A 225 -2.70 -10.22 14.05
N LEU A 226 -1.52 -9.89 13.57
CA LEU A 226 -0.97 -10.33 12.28
C LEU A 226 -0.04 -11.54 12.42
N THR A 227 0.21 -12.07 13.59
CA THR A 227 1.21 -13.13 13.83
C THR A 227 1.00 -14.34 12.91
N GLU A 228 -0.25 -14.79 12.76
CA GLU A 228 -0.59 -15.91 11.88
C GLU A 228 -0.95 -15.47 10.45
N ALA A 229 -1.48 -14.26 10.30
CA ALA A 229 -1.96 -13.73 9.02
C ALA A 229 -0.86 -13.03 8.21
N PHE A 230 0.37 -12.89 8.74
CA PHE A 230 1.45 -12.20 8.05
C PHE A 230 1.79 -12.90 6.74
N PRO A 231 1.72 -12.19 5.59
CA PRO A 231 1.71 -12.84 4.28
C PRO A 231 3.08 -13.35 3.84
N LEU A 232 4.17 -12.75 4.33
CA LEU A 232 5.52 -13.13 3.93
C LEU A 232 5.92 -14.44 4.60
N LYS A 233 6.35 -15.39 3.78
CA LYS A 233 6.78 -16.73 4.19
C LYS A 233 8.22 -16.97 3.78
N GLY A 234 8.89 -17.86 4.49
CA GLY A 234 10.29 -18.21 4.25
C GLY A 234 11.14 -18.01 5.50
N GLU A 235 12.32 -18.59 5.50
CA GLU A 235 13.26 -18.53 6.64
C GLU A 235 13.69 -17.09 6.94
N ALA A 236 13.87 -16.27 5.91
CA ALA A 236 14.24 -14.86 6.06
C ALA A 236 13.24 -14.07 6.93
N PHE A 237 11.94 -14.40 6.89
CA PHE A 237 10.89 -13.69 7.63
C PHE A 237 10.47 -14.35 8.94
N ALA A 238 11.13 -15.44 9.35
CA ALA A 238 10.81 -16.13 10.61
C ALA A 238 10.95 -15.23 11.84
N GLY A 239 11.98 -14.40 11.88
CA GLY A 239 12.21 -13.44 12.97
C GLY A 239 11.11 -12.43 13.22
N LEU A 240 10.23 -12.19 12.23
CA LEU A 240 9.07 -11.30 12.41
C LEU A 240 8.04 -11.93 13.36
N LYS A 241 7.75 -13.22 13.18
CA LYS A 241 6.81 -13.96 14.06
C LYS A 241 7.36 -14.14 15.46
N GLU A 242 8.66 -14.32 15.58
CA GLU A 242 9.38 -14.46 16.84
C GLU A 242 9.59 -13.13 17.56
N ASN A 243 9.17 -12.00 16.95
CA ASN A 243 9.36 -10.65 17.45
C ASN A 243 10.83 -10.27 17.69
N THR A 244 11.73 -10.82 16.89
CA THR A 244 13.17 -10.53 16.95
C THR A 244 13.60 -9.40 16.02
N TYR A 245 12.74 -9.01 15.05
CA TYR A 245 12.95 -7.84 14.22
C TYR A 245 12.53 -6.56 14.96
N PRO A 246 13.40 -5.55 15.07
CA PRO A 246 13.17 -4.40 15.95
C PRO A 246 12.00 -3.49 15.54
N GLY A 247 11.48 -3.64 14.32
CA GLY A 247 10.33 -2.89 13.81
C GLY A 247 9.01 -3.67 13.86
N ALA A 248 9.01 -4.96 14.24
CA ALA A 248 7.81 -5.77 14.23
C ALA A 248 7.09 -5.74 15.59
N ASP A 249 5.81 -5.44 15.54
CA ASP A 249 4.86 -5.66 16.63
C ASP A 249 3.57 -6.26 16.05
N LEU A 250 3.69 -7.48 15.51
CA LEU A 250 2.62 -8.15 14.78
C LEU A 250 1.39 -8.42 15.65
N LYS A 251 1.56 -8.63 16.97
CA LYS A 251 0.45 -8.80 17.90
C LYS A 251 -0.41 -7.54 18.00
N ASN A 252 0.20 -6.38 17.88
CA ASN A 252 -0.47 -5.09 17.82
C ASN A 252 -0.67 -4.59 16.38
N GLY A 253 -0.61 -5.49 15.41
CA GLY A 253 -0.91 -5.21 14.02
C GLY A 253 0.05 -4.24 13.34
N GLN A 254 1.31 -4.12 13.80
CA GLN A 254 2.23 -3.10 13.33
C GLN A 254 3.53 -3.68 12.81
N ILE A 255 4.06 -3.03 11.77
CA ILE A 255 5.42 -3.26 11.29
C ILE A 255 6.02 -1.95 10.78
N GLN A 256 7.20 -1.60 11.31
CA GLN A 256 8.09 -0.58 10.77
C GLN A 256 9.20 -1.26 9.98
N ILE A 257 9.18 -1.14 8.67
CA ILE A 257 10.25 -1.61 7.79
C ILE A 257 11.36 -0.57 7.81
N LEU A 258 12.58 -1.02 8.05
CA LEU A 258 13.79 -0.21 7.99
C LEU A 258 14.64 -0.67 6.80
N ALA A 259 14.84 0.21 5.85
CA ALA A 259 15.61 -0.08 4.64
C ALA A 259 17.01 -0.60 4.98
N GLY A 260 17.48 -1.63 4.27
CA GLY A 260 18.81 -2.20 4.44
C GLY A 260 19.00 -3.07 5.68
N ILE A 261 17.95 -3.37 6.45
CA ILE A 261 18.01 -4.25 7.62
C ILE A 261 17.33 -5.56 7.31
N HIS A 262 18.06 -6.68 7.48
CA HIS A 262 17.53 -8.03 7.28
C HIS A 262 16.17 -8.24 8.01
N PRO A 263 15.13 -8.79 7.39
CA PRO A 263 15.07 -9.36 6.02
C PRO A 263 14.59 -8.35 4.94
N PHE A 264 14.72 -7.06 5.17
CA PHE A 264 14.17 -6.01 4.32
C PHE A 264 15.26 -5.18 3.61
N GLU A 265 16.35 -5.83 3.16
CA GLU A 265 17.50 -5.16 2.55
C GLU A 265 17.12 -4.35 1.30
N ASP A 266 16.23 -4.90 0.48
CA ASP A 266 15.80 -4.31 -0.80
C ASP A 266 14.50 -3.49 -0.68
N PHE A 267 13.98 -3.31 0.54
CA PHE A 267 12.74 -2.57 0.79
C PHE A 267 13.04 -1.10 1.08
N ASP A 268 12.11 -0.24 0.74
CA ASP A 268 12.08 1.12 1.26
C ASP A 268 11.65 1.12 2.74
N GLY A 269 12.04 2.15 3.48
CA GLY A 269 11.52 2.38 4.83
C GLY A 269 10.02 2.66 4.77
N PHE A 270 9.24 1.88 5.51
CA PHE A 270 7.78 1.92 5.40
C PHE A 270 7.13 1.51 6.72
N PHE A 271 5.96 2.07 7.01
CA PHE A 271 5.18 1.68 8.18
C PHE A 271 3.80 1.19 7.76
N ILE A 272 3.34 0.13 8.40
CA ILE A 272 1.98 -0.41 8.21
C ILE A 272 1.38 -0.70 9.58
N SER A 273 0.13 -0.32 9.79
CA SER A 273 -0.66 -0.76 10.93
C SER A 273 -2.06 -1.15 10.49
N VAL A 274 -2.54 -2.27 11.01
CA VAL A 274 -3.82 -2.88 10.63
C VAL A 274 -4.74 -2.90 11.83
N PHE A 275 -5.96 -2.45 11.62
CA PHE A 275 -6.97 -2.33 12.67
C PHE A 275 -8.28 -2.96 12.23
N LYS A 276 -9.04 -3.46 13.21
CA LYS A 276 -10.40 -3.91 13.04
C LYS A 276 -11.35 -2.97 13.78
N ARG A 277 -12.39 -2.49 13.09
CA ARG A 277 -13.43 -1.67 13.73
C ARG A 277 -14.27 -2.53 14.66
N GLU A 278 -14.50 -2.04 15.87
CA GLU A 278 -15.42 -2.66 16.82
C GLU A 278 -16.86 -2.63 16.29
N ALA A 279 -17.67 -3.59 16.72
CA ALA A 279 -19.05 -3.76 16.26
C ALA A 279 -19.98 -2.69 16.86
#